data_dd41618576b30364cded010d512b89aa
#
_entry.id   dd41618576b30364cded010d512b89aa
#
_cell.length_a   1.000
_cell.length_b   1.000
_cell.length_c   1.000
_cell.angle_alpha   90.00
_cell.angle_beta   90.00
_cell.angle_gamma   90.00
#
_symmetry.space_group_name_H-M   'P 1'
#
loop_
_entity.id
_entity.type
_entity.pdbx_description
1 polymer ?
#
loop_
_entity_poly.entity_id
_entity_poly.type
_entity_poly.pdbx_seq_one_letter_code
_entity_poly.pdbx_strand_id
1 'polypeptide(L)'
;MVQFSPDTHLIGWDASSGYHESDSVIYAFSLTHLSGTGIGDLGDVAILPYSGADTLRPIAQFDKTEEAASPGYYSVRLKNFGIQTELTSTDRVGLLRATYADSTDRKLLLDLGHILQPNWGHKVVGNDFRLVNDSTIVGTYY
;
A
#
# COMPACT_ATOMS: atom_id res chain seq x y z
N MET A 1 5.22 -14.85 7.28
CA MET A 1 6.16 -13.80 6.79
C MET A 1 5.31 -12.67 6.27
N VAL A 2 5.60 -11.44 6.65
CA VAL A 2 4.92 -10.26 6.12
C VAL A 2 5.36 -10.06 4.67
N GLN A 3 4.39 -9.95 3.77
CA GLN A 3 4.63 -9.47 2.41
C GLN A 3 4.06 -8.06 2.30
N PHE A 4 4.92 -7.10 2.02
CA PHE A 4 4.54 -5.69 1.87
C PHE A 4 4.76 -5.29 0.41
N SER A 5 3.68 -4.99 -0.30
CA SER A 5 3.73 -4.76 -1.74
C SER A 5 2.74 -3.69 -2.20
N PRO A 6 2.91 -3.14 -3.43
CA PRO A 6 1.97 -2.20 -3.99
C PRO A 6 0.67 -2.89 -4.43
N ASP A 7 -0.45 -2.18 -4.23
CA ASP A 7 -1.76 -2.52 -4.76
C ASP A 7 -2.03 -1.66 -5.98
N THR A 8 -1.91 -2.26 -7.14
CA THR A 8 -2.14 -1.61 -8.44
C THR A 8 -3.46 -2.02 -9.06
N HIS A 9 -4.02 -3.16 -8.60
CA HIS A 9 -5.22 -3.77 -9.16
C HIS A 9 -6.10 -4.32 -8.04
N LEU A 10 -7.18 -3.63 -7.71
CA LEU A 10 -8.01 -3.96 -6.55
C LEU A 10 -9.05 -5.05 -6.84
N ILE A 11 -9.43 -5.24 -8.11
CA ILE A 11 -10.52 -6.12 -8.52
C ILE A 11 -10.10 -6.84 -9.81
N GLY A 12 -10.24 -8.15 -9.83
CA GLY A 12 -9.99 -8.95 -11.02
C GLY A 12 -9.20 -10.22 -10.69
N TRP A 13 -9.46 -11.26 -11.42
CA TRP A 13 -8.83 -12.57 -11.20
C TRP A 13 -7.34 -12.60 -11.55
N ASP A 14 -6.95 -11.85 -12.56
CA ASP A 14 -5.59 -11.76 -13.09
C ASP A 14 -4.60 -11.06 -12.16
N ALA A 15 -5.13 -10.29 -11.20
CA ALA A 15 -4.33 -9.57 -10.21
C ALA A 15 -4.81 -9.80 -8.78
N SER A 16 -5.20 -11.02 -8.44
CA SER A 16 -5.74 -11.38 -7.13
C SER A 16 -4.81 -11.10 -5.95
N SER A 17 -3.52 -10.98 -6.21
CA SER A 17 -2.52 -10.55 -5.22
C SER A 17 -2.33 -9.03 -5.12
N GLY A 18 -3.15 -8.24 -5.79
CA GLY A 18 -3.15 -6.78 -5.72
C GLY A 18 -2.21 -6.08 -6.70
N TYR A 19 -1.34 -6.78 -7.42
CA TYR A 19 -0.41 -6.19 -8.38
C TYR A 19 -0.56 -6.81 -9.77
N HIS A 20 -0.57 -5.95 -10.79
CA HIS A 20 -0.49 -6.37 -12.17
C HIS A 20 0.54 -5.54 -12.94
N GLU A 21 1.34 -6.21 -13.78
CA GLU A 21 2.48 -5.59 -14.48
C GLU A 21 2.09 -4.50 -15.50
N SER A 22 0.87 -4.56 -16.04
CA SER A 22 0.40 -3.56 -17.02
C SER A 22 -0.13 -2.27 -16.38
N ASP A 23 -0.26 -2.24 -15.05
CA ASP A 23 -0.83 -1.09 -14.36
C ASP A 23 0.17 0.08 -14.26
N SER A 24 -0.36 1.28 -14.20
CA SER A 24 0.40 2.53 -14.08
C SER A 24 -0.02 3.39 -12.87
N VAL A 25 -0.87 2.82 -12.01
CA VAL A 25 -1.34 3.48 -10.78
C VAL A 25 -1.13 2.57 -9.58
N ILE A 26 -0.87 3.19 -8.43
CA ILE A 26 -0.80 2.54 -7.12
C ILE A 26 -1.88 3.17 -6.24
N TYR A 27 -2.76 2.34 -5.70
CA TYR A 27 -3.80 2.76 -4.76
C TYR A 27 -3.27 2.82 -3.33
N ALA A 28 -2.39 1.88 -2.98
CA ALA A 28 -1.76 1.80 -1.67
C ALA A 28 -0.57 0.83 -1.69
N PHE A 29 0.13 0.78 -0.57
CA PHE A 29 1.02 -0.31 -0.20
C PHE A 29 0.38 -1.02 1.00
N SER A 30 0.08 -2.30 0.87
CA SER A 30 -0.59 -3.04 1.94
C SER A 30 0.22 -4.23 2.46
N LEU A 31 -0.13 -4.66 3.65
CA LEU A 31 0.57 -5.74 4.35
C LEU A 31 -0.14 -7.08 4.12
N THR A 32 0.63 -8.16 4.25
CA THR A 32 0.12 -9.54 4.25
C THR A 32 -0.62 -9.94 2.98
N HIS A 33 0.06 -9.90 1.84
CA HIS A 33 -0.45 -10.51 0.62
C HIS A 33 -0.25 -12.03 0.63
N LEU A 34 -1.17 -12.76 0.04
CA LEU A 34 -0.96 -14.15 -0.31
C LEU A 34 -0.26 -14.24 -1.66
N SER A 35 0.77 -15.08 -1.74
CA SER A 35 1.51 -15.29 -2.98
C SER A 35 0.71 -16.18 -3.92
N GLY A 36 0.58 -15.77 -5.19
CA GLY A 36 -0.04 -16.55 -6.24
C GLY A 36 -1.39 -16.04 -6.69
N THR A 37 -1.90 -16.65 -7.76
CA THR A 37 -3.20 -16.32 -8.34
C THR A 37 -4.32 -17.08 -7.63
N GLY A 38 -5.49 -16.49 -7.56
CA GLY A 38 -6.72 -17.16 -7.17
C GLY A 38 -7.19 -16.95 -5.76
N ILE A 39 -6.43 -16.24 -4.92
CA ILE A 39 -6.85 -15.89 -3.57
C ILE A 39 -6.61 -14.39 -3.37
N GLY A 40 -7.68 -13.64 -3.31
CA GLY A 40 -7.65 -12.19 -3.06
C GLY A 40 -7.81 -11.81 -1.60
N ASP A 41 -7.46 -12.71 -0.70
CA ASP A 41 -7.54 -12.48 0.73
C ASP A 41 -6.36 -11.66 1.23
N LEU A 42 -6.58 -10.95 2.33
CA LEU A 42 -5.61 -10.08 2.96
C LEU A 42 -5.43 -8.76 2.18
N GLY A 43 -4.24 -8.19 2.16
CA GLY A 43 -4.02 -6.82 1.68
C GLY A 43 -4.41 -5.80 2.75
N ASP A 44 -4.15 -6.15 3.98
CA ASP A 44 -4.59 -5.43 5.17
C ASP A 44 -3.75 -4.19 5.43
N VAL A 45 -4.35 -3.20 6.08
CA VAL A 45 -3.68 -1.98 6.52
C VAL A 45 -2.90 -1.32 5.39
N ALA A 46 -3.62 -0.62 4.53
CA ALA A 46 -3.02 0.07 3.41
C ALA A 46 -2.39 1.40 3.83
N ILE A 47 -1.22 1.68 3.28
CA ILE A 47 -0.47 2.90 3.53
C ILE A 47 -0.14 3.54 2.19
N LEU A 48 -0.37 4.86 2.06
CA LEU A 48 0.07 5.60 0.87
C LEU A 48 0.68 6.94 1.27
N PRO A 49 1.97 7.17 1.03
CA PRO A 49 2.54 8.50 1.11
C PRO A 49 2.04 9.35 -0.08
N TYR A 50 1.63 10.58 0.20
CA TYR A 50 1.15 11.49 -0.83
C TYR A 50 1.46 12.96 -0.49
N SER A 51 1.25 13.85 -1.44
CA SER A 51 1.37 15.31 -1.31
C SER A 51 0.24 15.98 -2.08
N GLY A 52 0.04 17.27 -1.89
CA GLY A 52 -1.00 18.04 -2.55
C GLY A 52 -2.29 18.17 -1.72
N ALA A 53 -3.42 18.33 -2.40
CA ALA A 53 -4.71 18.54 -1.72
C ALA A 53 -5.10 17.37 -0.83
N ASP A 54 -5.72 17.67 0.30
CA ASP A 54 -6.23 16.64 1.20
C ASP A 54 -7.34 15.83 0.51
N THR A 55 -7.16 14.53 0.54
CA THR A 55 -8.11 13.59 -0.06
C THR A 55 -8.12 12.28 0.73
N LEU A 56 -9.28 11.66 0.79
CA LEU A 56 -9.44 10.35 1.42
C LEU A 56 -9.05 9.20 0.48
N ARG A 57 -8.81 9.49 -0.80
CA ARG A 57 -8.47 8.46 -1.80
C ARG A 57 -7.41 9.01 -2.77
N PRO A 58 -6.20 9.30 -2.30
CA PRO A 58 -5.10 9.62 -3.19
C PRO A 58 -4.78 8.40 -4.08
N ILE A 59 -4.46 8.66 -5.34
CA ILE A 59 -4.02 7.64 -6.29
C ILE A 59 -2.66 8.08 -6.82
N ALA A 60 -1.67 7.23 -6.64
CA ALA A 60 -0.33 7.48 -7.15
C ALA A 60 -0.21 7.02 -8.61
N GLN A 61 0.47 7.81 -9.43
CA GLN A 61 0.88 7.41 -10.78
C GLN A 61 2.35 7.01 -10.76
N PHE A 62 2.69 5.96 -11.47
CA PHE A 62 4.07 5.51 -11.60
C PHE A 62 4.39 5.08 -13.03
N ASP A 63 5.67 4.90 -13.29
CA ASP A 63 6.19 4.41 -14.56
C ASP A 63 7.05 3.18 -14.30
N LYS A 64 6.90 2.14 -15.11
CA LYS A 64 7.66 0.91 -15.00
C LYS A 64 9.18 1.12 -15.12
N THR A 65 9.60 2.17 -15.78
CA THR A 65 11.03 2.54 -15.89
C THR A 65 11.60 3.10 -14.60
N GLU A 66 10.74 3.54 -13.68
CA GLU A 66 11.10 4.06 -12.36
C GLU A 66 10.71 3.09 -11.23
N GLU A 67 10.44 1.84 -11.58
CA GLU A 67 10.13 0.73 -10.68
C GLU A 67 11.28 -0.26 -10.65
N ALA A 68 11.65 -0.74 -9.48
CA ALA A 68 12.65 -1.78 -9.31
C ALA A 68 12.24 -2.76 -8.21
N ALA A 69 12.46 -4.05 -8.48
CA ALA A 69 12.17 -5.12 -7.55
C ALA A 69 13.32 -6.13 -7.50
N SER A 70 13.62 -6.59 -6.30
CA SER A 70 14.53 -7.71 -6.04
C SER A 70 14.05 -8.46 -4.79
N PRO A 71 14.53 -9.68 -4.54
CA PRO A 71 14.13 -10.40 -3.34
C PRO A 71 14.33 -9.56 -2.06
N GLY A 72 13.22 -9.31 -1.33
CA GLY A 72 13.23 -8.52 -0.10
C GLY A 72 13.28 -6.99 -0.27
N TYR A 73 13.23 -6.48 -1.49
CA TYR A 73 13.26 -5.04 -1.73
C TYR A 73 12.42 -4.65 -2.94
N TYR A 74 11.67 -3.58 -2.78
CA TYR A 74 10.92 -2.93 -3.85
C TYR A 74 11.09 -1.42 -3.79
N SER A 75 11.16 -0.75 -4.92
CA SER A 75 11.14 0.70 -4.98
C SER A 75 10.39 1.22 -6.20
N VAL A 76 9.77 2.39 -6.03
CA VAL A 76 9.01 3.05 -7.10
C VAL A 76 8.94 4.56 -6.85
N ARG A 77 8.91 5.32 -7.93
CA ARG A 77 8.64 6.74 -7.88
C ARG A 77 7.16 7.02 -8.09
N LEU A 78 6.52 7.67 -7.11
CA LEU A 78 5.15 8.18 -7.22
C LEU A 78 5.19 9.55 -7.93
N LYS A 79 4.97 9.54 -9.24
CA LYS A 79 5.26 10.68 -10.13
C LYS A 79 4.46 11.94 -9.80
N ASN A 80 3.15 11.78 -9.66
CA ASN A 80 2.25 12.90 -9.40
C ASN A 80 2.42 13.52 -8.00
N PHE A 81 3.06 12.79 -7.08
CA PHE A 81 3.34 13.26 -5.72
C PHE A 81 4.81 13.67 -5.52
N GLY A 82 5.70 13.34 -6.47
CA GLY A 82 7.14 13.63 -6.33
C GLY A 82 7.80 12.85 -5.20
N ILE A 83 7.36 11.61 -4.93
CA ILE A 83 7.82 10.82 -3.79
C ILE A 83 8.55 9.58 -4.29
N GLN A 84 9.76 9.34 -3.78
CA GLN A 84 10.43 8.05 -3.92
C GLN A 84 10.02 7.16 -2.75
N THR A 85 9.48 5.98 -3.06
CA THR A 85 9.01 5.02 -2.07
C THR A 85 9.83 3.75 -2.17
N GLU A 86 10.23 3.20 -1.03
CA GLU A 86 11.00 1.97 -0.91
C GLU A 86 10.37 1.07 0.15
N LEU A 87 10.28 -0.22 -0.14
CA LEU A 87 9.70 -1.22 0.74
C LEU A 87 10.69 -2.34 1.02
N THR A 88 10.66 -2.84 2.23
CA THR A 88 11.29 -4.11 2.61
C THR A 88 10.49 -4.75 3.75
N SER A 89 10.74 -6.00 4.04
CA SER A 89 10.06 -6.70 5.13
C SER A 89 10.94 -7.74 5.79
N THR A 90 10.58 -8.05 7.02
CA THR A 90 11.05 -9.21 7.77
C THR A 90 9.91 -10.21 7.91
N ASP A 91 10.09 -11.23 8.74
CA ASP A 91 9.04 -12.21 9.02
C ASP A 91 7.77 -11.59 9.63
N ARG A 92 7.89 -10.45 10.31
CA ARG A 92 6.80 -9.84 11.10
C ARG A 92 6.65 -8.33 10.94
N VAL A 93 7.51 -7.70 10.17
CA VAL A 93 7.53 -6.23 10.04
C VAL A 93 7.63 -5.84 8.58
N GLY A 94 6.74 -4.98 8.11
CA GLY A 94 6.90 -4.25 6.87
C GLY A 94 7.54 -2.88 7.16
N LEU A 95 8.48 -2.45 6.34
CA LEU A 95 9.11 -1.14 6.42
C LEU A 95 8.89 -0.38 5.12
N LEU A 96 8.37 0.83 5.25
CA LEU A 96 8.23 1.78 4.14
C LEU A 96 9.10 3.00 4.42
N ARG A 97 9.89 3.40 3.43
CA ARG A 97 10.60 4.67 3.40
C ARG A 97 10.04 5.53 2.29
N ALA A 98 9.55 6.72 2.62
CA ALA A 98 9.09 7.72 1.66
C ALA A 98 9.99 8.93 1.70
N THR A 99 10.60 9.26 0.55
CA THR A 99 11.43 10.45 0.37
C THR A 99 10.66 11.44 -0.48
N TYR A 100 10.24 12.54 0.13
CA TYR A 100 9.46 13.59 -0.52
C TYR A 100 10.38 14.62 -1.18
N ALA A 101 10.04 15.04 -2.40
CA ALA A 101 10.75 16.12 -3.08
C ALA A 101 10.52 17.47 -2.38
N ASP A 102 9.30 17.68 -1.85
CA ASP A 102 8.96 18.83 -1.01
C ASP A 102 8.85 18.40 0.46
N SER A 103 9.61 19.06 1.32
CA SER A 103 9.62 18.76 2.74
C SER A 103 8.46 19.44 3.52
N THR A 104 7.73 20.35 2.91
CA THR A 104 6.66 21.12 3.55
C THR A 104 5.29 20.47 3.42
N ASP A 105 5.10 19.56 2.47
CA ASP A 105 3.83 18.92 2.19
C ASP A 105 3.97 17.39 2.21
N ARG A 106 4.13 16.83 3.41
CA ARG A 106 4.26 15.39 3.63
C ARG A 106 3.02 14.84 4.30
N LYS A 107 2.35 13.94 3.60
CA LYS A 107 1.15 13.29 4.08
C LYS A 107 1.28 11.77 3.97
N LEU A 108 0.61 11.08 4.87
CA LEU A 108 0.51 9.64 4.89
C LEU A 108 -0.95 9.25 5.09
N LEU A 109 -1.52 8.56 4.11
CA LEU A 109 -2.79 7.89 4.30
C LEU A 109 -2.55 6.58 5.02
N LEU A 110 -3.35 6.29 6.02
CA LEU A 110 -3.50 4.98 6.64
C LEU A 110 -4.95 4.55 6.48
N ASP A 111 -5.20 3.53 5.68
CA ASP A 111 -6.54 2.99 5.43
C ASP A 111 -6.69 1.63 6.11
N LEU A 112 -7.49 1.61 7.17
CA LEU A 112 -7.84 0.40 7.92
C LEU A 112 -9.09 -0.31 7.37
N GLY A 113 -9.70 0.25 6.35
CA GLY A 113 -10.82 -0.36 5.63
C GLY A 113 -10.42 -0.99 4.30
N HIS A 114 -9.14 -0.95 3.96
CA HIS A 114 -8.63 -1.46 2.69
C HIS A 114 -8.79 -2.98 2.60
N ILE A 115 -9.24 -3.43 1.45
CA ILE A 115 -9.34 -4.84 1.09
C ILE A 115 -9.07 -5.02 -0.39
N LEU A 116 -8.54 -6.18 -0.75
CA LEU A 116 -8.48 -6.66 -2.12
C LEU A 116 -9.75 -7.44 -2.45
N GLN A 117 -10.17 -7.41 -3.70
CA GLN A 117 -11.33 -8.17 -4.22
C GLN A 117 -12.64 -7.93 -3.44
N PRO A 118 -13.10 -6.69 -3.25
CA PRO A 118 -14.32 -6.39 -2.50
C PRO A 118 -15.57 -7.05 -3.09
N ASN A 119 -15.55 -7.37 -4.39
CA ASN A 119 -16.63 -8.07 -5.09
C ASN A 119 -16.73 -9.57 -4.73
N TRP A 120 -15.76 -10.13 -4.02
CA TRP A 120 -15.81 -11.53 -3.53
C TRP A 120 -16.48 -11.66 -2.16
N GLY A 121 -17.00 -10.57 -1.62
CA GLY A 121 -17.68 -10.53 -0.33
C GLY A 121 -16.76 -10.27 0.86
N HIS A 122 -15.49 -10.03 0.61
CA HIS A 122 -14.55 -9.60 1.66
C HIS A 122 -14.94 -8.21 2.16
N LYS A 123 -14.81 -7.98 3.42
CA LYS A 123 -15.07 -6.68 4.05
C LYS A 123 -14.41 -6.59 5.42
N VAL A 124 -13.93 -5.42 5.74
CA VAL A 124 -13.61 -5.06 7.12
C VAL A 124 -14.93 -4.78 7.84
N VAL A 125 -15.23 -5.52 8.89
CA VAL A 125 -16.47 -5.36 9.66
C VAL A 125 -16.31 -4.45 10.87
N GLY A 126 -15.07 -4.16 11.24
CA GLY A 126 -14.76 -3.20 12.29
C GLY A 126 -13.26 -2.94 12.38
N ASN A 127 -12.94 -1.78 12.87
CA ASN A 127 -11.58 -1.40 13.20
C ASN A 127 -11.57 -0.49 14.42
N ASP A 128 -10.47 -0.50 15.15
CA ASP A 128 -10.18 0.42 16.24
C ASP A 128 -8.71 0.81 16.16
N PHE A 129 -8.41 2.07 16.37
CA PHE A 129 -7.04 2.55 16.43
C PHE A 129 -6.90 3.71 17.42
N ARG A 130 -5.73 3.83 17.98
CA ARG A 130 -5.38 4.97 18.85
C ARG A 130 -3.95 5.42 18.63
N LEU A 131 -3.76 6.70 18.73
CA LEU A 131 -2.44 7.31 18.77
C LEU A 131 -1.85 7.07 20.18
N VAL A 132 -0.73 6.40 20.26
CA VAL A 132 -0.03 6.16 21.54
C VAL A 132 0.88 7.32 21.87
N ASN A 133 1.55 7.85 20.85
CA ASN A 133 2.42 9.02 20.89
C ASN A 133 2.60 9.58 19.47
N ASP A 134 3.45 10.57 19.31
CA ASP A 134 3.66 11.27 18.03
C ASP A 134 4.21 10.39 16.89
N SER A 135 4.61 9.15 17.18
CA SER A 135 5.22 8.24 16.22
C SER A 135 4.61 6.83 16.21
N THR A 136 3.61 6.58 17.04
CA THR A 136 3.06 5.23 17.22
C THR A 136 1.55 5.23 17.20
N ILE A 137 1.01 4.49 16.26
CA ILE A 137 -0.41 4.14 16.16
C ILE A 137 -0.52 2.64 16.45
N VAL A 138 -1.47 2.26 17.27
CA VAL A 138 -1.83 0.86 17.50
C VAL A 138 -3.30 0.66 17.18
N GLY A 139 -3.65 -0.49 16.67
CA GLY A 139 -5.02 -0.78 16.33
C GLY A 139 -5.27 -2.26 16.08
N THR A 140 -6.52 -2.58 15.92
CA THR A 140 -7.04 -3.87 15.48
C THR A 140 -8.05 -3.64 14.38
N TYR A 141 -8.16 -4.60 13.47
CA TYR A 141 -9.26 -4.63 12.52
C TYR A 141 -9.76 -6.07 12.37
N TYR A 142 -11.03 -6.27 11.94
CA TYR A 142 -11.68 -7.57 11.83
C TYR A 142 -12.88 -7.52 10.90
#